data_12b3686b2e151cfeb117b98935d84f46
#
_entry.id   12b3686b2e151cfeb117b98935d84f46
#
_cell.length_a   1.000
_cell.length_b   1.000
_cell.length_c   1.000
_cell.angle_alpha   90.00
_cell.angle_beta   90.00
_cell.angle_gamma   90.00
#
_symmetry.space_group_name_H-M   'P 1'
#
loop_
_entity.id
_entity.type
_entity.pdbx_description
1 polymer ?
#
loop_
_entity_poly.entity_id
_entity_poly.type
_entity_poly.pdbx_seq_one_letter_code
_entity_poly.pdbx_strand_id
1 'polypeptide(L)'
;MLFRSFFVPKPFTPFQWAPQCTKEEFVEKAYLTRKSISEQLNQKSIKYNWHEADVSVLEGVLARGDRKLSQVLLYVYNKGCFYDAWSEYFHNDVWMEAFEACGLDPDFYSHRERPLDEILPWDFLDCGVSRAFLEREWQKAKNETISPNCKQACQGCGAARFGCGICVEPRG
;
A
#
# COMPACT_ATOMS: atom_id res chain seq x y z
N MET A 1 10.48 16.00 -9.90
CA MET A 1 10.54 14.58 -10.29
C MET A 1 9.84 13.81 -9.18
N LEU A 2 8.56 13.45 -9.40
CA LEU A 2 7.79 12.69 -8.41
C LEU A 2 8.44 11.31 -8.25
N PHE A 3 9.06 11.06 -7.11
CA PHE A 3 9.33 9.71 -6.66
C PHE A 3 7.96 9.06 -6.37
N ARG A 4 7.34 8.48 -7.38
CA ARG A 4 6.33 7.47 -7.12
C ARG A 4 7.07 6.30 -6.51
N SER A 5 7.12 6.30 -5.18
CA SER A 5 7.77 5.24 -4.42
C SER A 5 7.06 3.91 -4.69
N PHE A 6 7.83 2.83 -4.65
CA PHE A 6 7.35 1.46 -4.63
C PHE A 6 6.60 1.22 -3.33
N PHE A 7 5.34 1.56 -3.26
CA PHE A 7 4.56 1.31 -2.06
C PHE A 7 3.25 0.63 -2.41
N VAL A 8 2.83 -0.24 -1.52
CA VAL A 8 1.47 -0.75 -1.51
C VAL A 8 0.62 0.24 -0.74
N PRO A 9 -0.38 0.88 -1.37
CA PRO A 9 -1.28 1.80 -0.67
C PRO A 9 -2.03 1.04 0.43
N LYS A 10 -1.83 1.45 1.69
CA LYS A 10 -2.44 0.77 2.84
C LYS A 10 -3.70 1.49 3.31
N PRO A 11 -4.71 0.74 3.83
CA PRO A 11 -5.84 1.30 4.55
C PRO A 11 -5.41 2.25 5.67
N PHE A 12 -6.26 3.21 6.00
CA PHE A 12 -6.06 4.20 7.08
C PHE A 12 -4.82 5.08 6.94
N THR A 13 -4.31 5.20 5.72
CA THR A 13 -3.25 6.15 5.38
C THR A 13 -3.75 7.17 4.37
N PRO A 14 -3.12 8.35 4.25
CA PRO A 14 -3.47 9.31 3.19
C PRO A 14 -3.41 8.71 1.78
N PHE A 15 -2.60 7.68 1.58
CA PHE A 15 -2.42 7.02 0.28
C PHE A 15 -3.44 5.93 -0.03
N GLN A 16 -4.43 5.69 0.84
CA GLN A 16 -5.44 4.64 0.61
C GLN A 16 -6.25 4.82 -0.69
N TRP A 17 -6.29 6.05 -1.24
CA TRP A 17 -6.92 6.35 -2.53
C TRP A 17 -5.95 6.27 -3.72
N ALA A 18 -4.64 6.23 -3.46
CA ALA A 18 -3.63 6.20 -4.51
C ALA A 18 -3.66 4.90 -5.32
N PRO A 19 -3.38 4.94 -6.63
CA PRO A 19 -3.08 3.72 -7.37
C PRO A 19 -1.72 3.16 -6.95
N GLN A 20 -1.58 1.85 -6.95
CA GLN A 20 -0.27 1.20 -6.95
C GLN A 20 0.35 1.33 -8.34
N CYS A 21 1.67 1.38 -8.44
CA CYS A 21 2.34 1.31 -9.73
C CYS A 21 2.10 -0.05 -10.41
N THR A 22 2.11 -0.08 -11.73
CA THR A 22 1.99 -1.33 -12.47
C THR A 22 3.22 -2.22 -12.27
N LYS A 23 3.10 -3.50 -12.64
CA LYS A 23 4.23 -4.44 -12.57
C LYS A 23 5.41 -3.95 -13.40
N GLU A 24 5.16 -3.45 -14.60
CA GLU A 24 6.17 -2.94 -15.53
C GLU A 24 6.89 -1.72 -14.95
N GLU A 25 6.13 -0.76 -14.43
CA GLU A 25 6.68 0.41 -13.75
C GLU A 25 7.52 0.02 -12.52
N PHE A 26 7.07 -1.00 -11.77
CA PHE A 26 7.81 -1.52 -10.62
C PHE A 26 9.16 -2.09 -11.04
N VAL A 27 9.17 -2.98 -12.04
CA VAL A 27 10.39 -3.64 -12.54
C VAL A 27 11.39 -2.61 -13.07
N GLU A 28 10.93 -1.64 -13.88
CA GLU A 28 11.79 -0.58 -14.41
C GLU A 28 12.44 0.25 -13.28
N LYS A 29 11.63 0.70 -12.31
CA LYS A 29 12.13 1.51 -11.19
C LYS A 29 13.06 0.72 -10.28
N ALA A 30 12.75 -0.55 -10.01
CA ALA A 30 13.61 -1.43 -9.21
C ALA A 30 14.98 -1.60 -9.91
N TYR A 31 15.00 -1.78 -11.22
CA TYR A 31 16.22 -1.85 -12.00
C TYR A 31 17.04 -0.55 -11.92
N LEU A 32 16.41 0.61 -12.16
CA LEU A 32 17.07 1.91 -12.10
C LEU A 32 17.62 2.22 -10.71
N THR A 33 16.85 1.91 -9.66
CA THR A 33 17.27 2.10 -8.27
C THR A 33 18.47 1.21 -7.95
N ARG A 34 18.41 -0.06 -8.29
CA ARG A 34 19.52 -1.00 -8.09
C ARG A 34 20.79 -0.55 -8.81
N LYS A 35 20.67 -0.12 -10.07
CA LYS A 35 21.78 0.41 -10.85
C LYS A 35 22.41 1.62 -10.17
N SER A 36 21.59 2.62 -9.78
CA SER A 36 22.06 3.83 -9.09
C SER A 36 22.75 3.51 -7.75
N ILE A 37 22.20 2.61 -6.96
CA ILE A 37 22.79 2.19 -5.69
C ILE A 37 24.13 1.48 -5.92
N SER A 38 24.20 0.56 -6.89
CA SER A 38 25.43 -0.19 -7.16
C SER A 38 26.56 0.69 -7.71
N GLU A 39 26.21 1.74 -8.45
CA GLU A 39 27.18 2.71 -8.98
C GLU A 39 27.72 3.66 -7.90
N GLN A 40 26.88 4.04 -6.91
CA GLN A 40 27.23 5.00 -5.86
C GLN A 40 27.84 4.33 -4.61
N LEU A 41 27.42 3.12 -4.30
CA LEU A 41 27.84 2.38 -3.11
C LEU A 41 28.79 1.24 -3.48
N ASN A 42 30.06 1.55 -3.62
CA ASN A 42 31.12 0.57 -3.86
C ASN A 42 31.51 -0.18 -2.55
N GLN A 43 30.54 -0.55 -1.73
CA GLN A 43 30.76 -1.24 -0.45
C GLN A 43 30.18 -2.65 -0.49
N LYS A 44 31.06 -3.65 -0.47
CA LYS A 44 30.71 -5.08 -0.43
C LYS A 44 29.84 -5.52 0.78
N SER A 45 29.77 -4.67 1.81
CA SER A 45 29.00 -4.93 3.04
C SER A 45 27.52 -4.56 2.93
N ILE A 46 27.12 -3.81 1.89
CA ILE A 46 25.73 -3.39 1.71
C ILE A 46 25.05 -4.34 0.72
N LYS A 47 24.00 -5.02 1.20
CA LYS A 47 23.13 -5.86 0.37
C LYS A 47 21.83 -5.12 0.11
N TYR A 48 21.45 -5.01 -1.16
CA TYR A 48 20.16 -4.47 -1.55
C TYR A 48 19.18 -5.63 -1.79
N ASN A 49 18.10 -5.64 -1.01
CA ASN A 49 17.01 -6.61 -1.16
C ASN A 49 15.76 -5.90 -1.66
N TRP A 50 14.99 -6.55 -2.50
CA TRP A 50 13.72 -6.07 -3.01
C TRP A 50 12.69 -7.20 -3.05
N HIS A 51 11.42 -6.84 -3.04
CA HIS A 51 10.34 -7.79 -3.25
C HIS A 51 10.14 -8.06 -4.74
N GLU A 52 9.71 -9.27 -5.06
CA GLU A 52 9.27 -9.61 -6.41
C GLU A 52 8.03 -8.79 -6.80
N ALA A 53 7.96 -8.39 -8.08
CA ALA A 53 6.90 -7.52 -8.55
C ALA A 53 5.52 -8.17 -8.42
N ASP A 54 5.38 -9.44 -8.75
CA ASP A 54 4.11 -10.18 -8.67
C ASP A 54 3.62 -10.31 -7.23
N VAL A 55 4.52 -10.57 -6.28
CA VAL A 55 4.19 -10.60 -4.85
C VAL A 55 3.69 -9.23 -4.38
N SER A 56 4.35 -8.15 -4.83
CA SER A 56 3.96 -6.78 -4.47
C SER A 56 2.60 -6.37 -5.06
N VAL A 57 2.28 -6.81 -6.27
CA VAL A 57 0.96 -6.59 -6.88
C VAL A 57 -0.10 -7.34 -6.08
N LEU A 58 0.11 -8.63 -5.79
CA LEU A 58 -0.83 -9.43 -5.00
C LEU A 58 -1.02 -8.84 -3.59
N GLU A 59 0.05 -8.40 -2.93
CA GLU A 59 -0.04 -7.70 -1.63
C GLU A 59 -0.97 -6.48 -1.73
N GLY A 60 -0.84 -5.69 -2.80
CA GLY A 60 -1.70 -4.53 -3.05
C GLY A 60 -3.17 -4.92 -3.23
N VAL A 61 -3.43 -5.98 -3.97
CA VAL A 61 -4.78 -6.52 -4.17
C VAL A 61 -5.40 -6.96 -2.84
N LEU A 62 -4.68 -7.77 -2.06
CA LEU A 62 -5.16 -8.29 -0.77
C LEU A 62 -5.32 -7.18 0.28
N ALA A 63 -4.40 -6.21 0.33
CA ALA A 63 -4.47 -5.09 1.27
C ALA A 63 -5.64 -4.14 1.00
N ARG A 64 -6.15 -4.10 -0.24
CA ARG A 64 -7.19 -3.17 -0.68
C ARG A 64 -8.48 -3.87 -1.09
N GLY A 65 -8.50 -5.20 -0.99
CA GLY A 65 -9.59 -6.04 -1.41
C GLY A 65 -10.83 -5.95 -0.53
N ASP A 66 -11.91 -6.48 -1.05
CA ASP A 66 -13.18 -6.65 -0.37
C ASP A 66 -13.50 -8.13 -0.12
N ARG A 67 -14.70 -8.41 0.38
CA ARG A 67 -15.15 -9.77 0.71
C ARG A 67 -15.16 -10.74 -0.49
N LYS A 68 -15.22 -10.23 -1.72
CA LYS A 68 -15.25 -11.07 -2.92
C LYS A 68 -13.94 -11.85 -3.07
N LEU A 69 -12.82 -11.31 -2.56
CA LEU A 69 -11.53 -12.00 -2.59
C LEU A 69 -11.52 -13.31 -1.78
N SER A 70 -12.50 -13.54 -0.90
CA SER A 70 -12.61 -14.82 -0.18
C SER A 70 -12.75 -16.02 -1.12
N GLN A 71 -13.38 -15.84 -2.27
CA GLN A 71 -13.52 -16.90 -3.27
C GLN A 71 -12.18 -17.22 -3.94
N VAL A 72 -11.37 -16.18 -4.24
CA VAL A 72 -10.03 -16.34 -4.78
C VAL A 72 -9.13 -17.07 -3.77
N LEU A 73 -9.17 -16.64 -2.49
CA LEU A 73 -8.41 -17.29 -1.42
C LEU A 73 -8.78 -18.78 -1.28
N LEU A 74 -10.07 -19.10 -1.32
CA LEU A 74 -10.53 -20.49 -1.25
C LEU A 74 -10.06 -21.29 -2.47
N TYR A 75 -10.08 -20.69 -3.64
CA TYR A 75 -9.61 -21.33 -4.87
C TYR A 75 -8.14 -21.71 -4.78
N VAL A 76 -7.26 -20.75 -4.46
CA VAL A 76 -5.81 -20.99 -4.38
C VAL A 76 -5.46 -21.96 -3.24
N TYR A 77 -6.18 -21.88 -2.11
CA TYR A 77 -6.05 -22.85 -1.02
C TYR A 77 -6.33 -24.28 -1.49
N ASN A 78 -7.42 -24.50 -2.23
CA ASN A 78 -7.78 -25.82 -2.78
C ASN A 78 -6.78 -26.32 -3.84
N LYS A 79 -6.00 -25.41 -4.46
CA LYS A 79 -4.90 -25.74 -5.37
C LYS A 79 -3.58 -26.06 -4.66
N GLY A 80 -3.53 -25.91 -3.33
CA GLY A 80 -2.36 -26.23 -2.52
C GLY A 80 -1.39 -25.07 -2.28
N CYS A 81 -1.80 -23.84 -2.54
CA CYS A 81 -1.01 -22.63 -2.27
C CYS A 81 -1.13 -22.26 -0.78
N PHE A 82 -0.19 -22.72 0.05
CA PHE A 82 -0.21 -22.47 1.50
C PHE A 82 0.92 -21.57 1.98
N TYR A 83 1.99 -21.41 1.20
CA TYR A 83 3.23 -20.77 1.60
C TYR A 83 3.64 -19.62 0.66
N ASP A 84 2.68 -18.97 0.03
CA ASP A 84 2.92 -17.91 -0.97
C ASP A 84 3.62 -16.65 -0.43
N ALA A 85 3.86 -16.57 0.89
CA ALA A 85 4.71 -15.54 1.48
C ALA A 85 6.20 -15.76 1.18
N TRP A 86 6.60 -16.96 0.78
CA TRP A 86 7.95 -17.29 0.38
C TRP A 86 8.05 -17.38 -1.14
N SER A 87 9.01 -16.68 -1.73
CA SER A 87 9.16 -16.57 -3.18
C SER A 87 9.29 -17.92 -3.89
N GLU A 88 9.91 -18.91 -3.25
CA GLU A 88 10.07 -20.27 -3.77
C GLU A 88 8.78 -21.08 -3.85
N TYR A 89 7.74 -20.66 -3.10
CA TYR A 89 6.42 -21.32 -3.08
C TYR A 89 5.32 -20.47 -3.74
N PHE A 90 5.67 -19.27 -4.21
CA PHE A 90 4.71 -18.36 -4.81
C PHE A 90 4.38 -18.76 -6.25
N HIS A 91 3.11 -19.04 -6.51
CA HIS A 91 2.58 -19.47 -7.80
C HIS A 91 1.67 -18.40 -8.40
N ASN A 92 2.26 -17.39 -9.05
CA ASN A 92 1.49 -16.29 -9.64
C ASN A 92 0.46 -16.75 -10.67
N ASP A 93 0.76 -17.78 -11.45
CA ASP A 93 -0.13 -18.39 -12.44
C ASP A 93 -1.42 -18.93 -11.81
N VAL A 94 -1.32 -19.60 -10.65
CA VAL A 94 -2.48 -20.11 -9.91
C VAL A 94 -3.34 -18.97 -9.35
N TRP A 95 -2.72 -17.88 -8.91
CA TRP A 95 -3.44 -16.69 -8.46
C TRP A 95 -4.19 -16.03 -9.62
N MET A 96 -3.57 -15.88 -10.79
CA MET A 96 -4.24 -15.31 -11.96
C MET A 96 -5.38 -16.19 -12.46
N GLU A 97 -5.19 -17.52 -12.50
CA GLU A 97 -6.27 -18.49 -12.77
C GLU A 97 -7.44 -18.33 -11.79
N ALA A 98 -7.15 -18.14 -10.51
CA ALA A 98 -8.18 -17.97 -9.49
C ALA A 98 -8.97 -16.66 -9.67
N PHE A 99 -8.32 -15.56 -10.01
CA PHE A 99 -9.00 -14.29 -10.32
C PHE A 99 -9.93 -14.45 -11.53
N GLU A 100 -9.44 -15.07 -12.60
CA GLU A 100 -10.24 -15.34 -13.81
C GLU A 100 -11.44 -16.22 -13.49
N ALA A 101 -11.22 -17.34 -12.79
CA ALA A 101 -12.29 -18.29 -12.41
C ALA A 101 -13.37 -17.65 -11.52
N CYS A 102 -12.98 -16.68 -10.68
CA CYS A 102 -13.91 -15.94 -9.82
C CYS A 102 -14.53 -14.70 -10.51
N GLY A 103 -14.14 -14.40 -11.76
CA GLY A 103 -14.63 -13.21 -12.48
C GLY A 103 -14.20 -11.89 -11.84
N LEU A 104 -13.03 -11.85 -11.20
CA LEU A 104 -12.49 -10.68 -10.52
C LEU A 104 -11.24 -10.18 -11.24
N ASP A 105 -11.10 -8.87 -11.30
CA ASP A 105 -9.95 -8.19 -11.88
C ASP A 105 -9.01 -7.69 -10.76
N PRO A 106 -7.78 -8.21 -10.64
CA PRO A 106 -6.82 -7.75 -9.65
C PRO A 106 -6.46 -6.26 -9.82
N ASP A 107 -6.46 -5.74 -11.05
CA ASP A 107 -6.15 -4.34 -11.35
C ASP A 107 -7.19 -3.37 -10.79
N PHE A 108 -8.45 -3.82 -10.72
CA PHE A 108 -9.51 -3.05 -10.06
C PHE A 108 -9.17 -2.73 -8.60
N TYR A 109 -8.50 -3.63 -7.89
CA TYR A 109 -8.13 -3.43 -6.49
C TYR A 109 -6.83 -2.64 -6.32
N SER A 110 -5.82 -2.88 -7.17
CA SER A 110 -4.46 -2.36 -6.99
C SER A 110 -4.17 -1.10 -7.79
N HIS A 111 -4.50 -1.04 -9.08
CA HIS A 111 -3.93 -0.06 -10.00
C HIS A 111 -4.77 1.19 -10.23
N ARG A 112 -6.03 1.22 -9.80
CA ARG A 112 -6.85 2.43 -9.95
C ARG A 112 -6.71 3.42 -8.80
N GLU A 113 -6.77 4.71 -9.09
CA GLU A 113 -7.05 5.74 -8.08
C GLU A 113 -8.53 5.62 -7.66
N ARG A 114 -8.78 5.63 -6.36
CA ARG A 114 -10.15 5.58 -5.81
C ARG A 114 -10.69 6.98 -5.61
N PRO A 115 -11.94 7.27 -6.01
CA PRO A 115 -12.60 8.53 -5.70
C PRO A 115 -12.72 8.73 -4.18
N LEU A 116 -12.69 10.00 -3.74
CA LEU A 116 -12.80 10.32 -2.31
C LEU A 116 -14.19 10.01 -1.73
N ASP A 117 -15.22 9.94 -2.55
CA ASP A 117 -16.59 9.60 -2.17
C ASP A 117 -16.88 8.08 -2.22
N GLU A 118 -15.92 7.27 -2.68
CA GLU A 118 -16.06 5.81 -2.68
C GLU A 118 -16.10 5.27 -1.24
N ILE A 119 -17.03 4.35 -0.98
CA ILE A 119 -17.06 3.59 0.27
C ILE A 119 -15.98 2.52 0.19
N LEU A 120 -14.97 2.65 1.05
CA LEU A 120 -13.85 1.72 1.09
C LEU A 120 -14.19 0.48 1.93
N PRO A 121 -13.61 -0.70 1.60
CA PRO A 121 -13.90 -1.95 2.31
C PRO A 121 -13.64 -1.91 3.82
N TRP A 122 -12.85 -0.96 4.30
CA TRP A 122 -12.47 -0.79 5.71
C TRP A 122 -13.14 0.41 6.39
N ASP A 123 -14.03 1.16 5.72
CA ASP A 123 -14.66 2.37 6.28
C ASP A 123 -15.56 2.09 7.49
N PHE A 124 -15.91 0.84 7.73
CA PHE A 124 -16.65 0.43 8.93
C PHE A 124 -15.77 0.33 10.20
N LEU A 125 -14.44 0.42 10.06
CA LEU A 125 -13.49 0.37 11.17
C LEU A 125 -13.10 1.78 11.60
N ASP A 126 -13.08 2.04 12.89
CA ASP A 126 -12.56 3.28 13.45
C ASP A 126 -11.16 3.06 14.03
N CYS A 127 -10.15 3.51 13.30
CA CYS A 127 -8.74 3.44 13.73
C CYS A 127 -8.30 4.67 14.55
N GLY A 128 -9.20 5.59 14.85
CA GLY A 128 -8.89 6.80 15.60
C GLY A 128 -8.42 7.99 14.77
N VAL A 129 -8.20 7.80 13.49
CA VAL A 129 -7.82 8.88 12.56
C VAL A 129 -9.03 9.21 11.69
N SER A 130 -9.42 10.50 11.67
CA SER A 130 -10.60 10.92 10.90
C SER A 130 -10.35 10.84 9.40
N ARG A 131 -11.40 10.46 8.65
CA ARG A 131 -11.37 10.45 7.19
C ARG A 131 -11.00 11.83 6.63
N ALA A 132 -11.60 12.90 7.17
CA ALA A 132 -11.31 14.28 6.75
C ALA A 132 -9.82 14.67 6.90
N PHE A 133 -9.14 14.13 7.92
CA PHE A 133 -7.69 14.30 8.06
C PHE A 133 -6.94 13.58 6.95
N LEU A 134 -7.28 12.32 6.68
CA LEU A 134 -6.62 11.54 5.63
C LEU A 134 -6.82 12.15 4.24
N GLU A 135 -8.02 12.65 3.93
CA GLU A 135 -8.33 13.34 2.67
C GLU A 135 -7.50 14.63 2.52
N ARG A 136 -7.40 15.42 3.58
CA ARG A 136 -6.58 16.66 3.58
C ARG A 136 -5.10 16.34 3.37
N GLU A 137 -4.58 15.32 4.04
CA GLU A 137 -3.19 14.90 3.86
C GLU A 137 -2.94 14.30 2.47
N TRP A 138 -3.93 13.62 1.89
CA TRP A 138 -3.87 13.16 0.50
C TRP A 138 -3.76 14.33 -0.49
N GLN A 139 -4.58 15.38 -0.31
CA GLN A 139 -4.49 16.58 -1.16
C GLN A 139 -3.14 17.30 -0.99
N LYS A 140 -2.62 17.38 0.23
CA LYS A 140 -1.29 17.92 0.48
C LYS A 140 -0.20 17.09 -0.21
N ALA A 141 -0.29 15.77 -0.15
CA ALA A 141 0.65 14.87 -0.83
C ALA A 141 0.63 15.07 -2.35
N LYS A 142 -0.55 15.24 -2.96
CA LYS A 142 -0.68 15.56 -4.38
C LYS A 142 -0.02 16.91 -4.73
N ASN A 143 -0.06 17.87 -3.83
CA ASN A 143 0.52 19.19 -3.99
C ASN A 143 1.97 19.28 -3.47
N GLU A 144 2.61 18.15 -3.15
CA GLU A 144 3.97 18.06 -2.62
C GLU A 144 4.20 18.91 -1.35
N THR A 145 3.12 19.12 -0.56
CA THR A 145 3.16 19.91 0.66
C THR A 145 3.39 19.01 1.86
N ILE A 146 4.41 19.31 2.65
CA ILE A 146 4.77 18.57 3.86
C ILE A 146 4.01 19.11 5.07
N SER A 147 3.37 18.23 5.83
CA SER A 147 2.77 18.56 7.12
C SER A 147 3.81 18.53 8.23
N PRO A 148 3.79 19.48 9.18
CA PRO A 148 4.66 19.41 10.34
C PRO A 148 4.29 18.19 11.21
N ASN A 149 5.25 17.68 11.97
CA ASN A 149 4.99 16.58 12.89
C ASN A 149 4.20 17.04 14.13
N CYS A 150 3.59 16.09 14.84
CA CYS A 150 2.74 16.38 16.00
C CYS A 150 3.45 17.07 17.18
N LYS A 151 4.80 17.01 17.23
CA LYS A 151 5.58 17.74 18.26
C LYS A 151 5.71 19.22 17.94
N GLN A 152 5.54 19.60 16.69
CA GLN A 152 5.62 20.99 16.23
C GLN A 152 4.25 21.66 16.26
N ALA A 153 3.23 20.97 15.77
CA ALA A 153 1.87 21.49 15.75
C ALA A 153 0.84 20.34 15.64
N CYS A 154 -0.28 20.48 16.32
CA CYS A 154 -1.40 19.54 16.17
C CYS A 154 -1.98 19.63 14.75
N GLN A 155 -2.08 18.49 14.08
CA GLN A 155 -2.63 18.39 12.72
C GLN A 155 -4.13 18.08 12.67
N GLY A 156 -4.79 17.96 13.82
CA GLY A 156 -6.22 17.68 13.88
C GLY A 156 -6.62 16.32 13.31
N CYS A 157 -5.82 15.28 13.55
CA CYS A 157 -6.07 13.94 13.02
C CYS A 157 -7.28 13.23 13.65
N GLY A 158 -7.73 13.67 14.84
CA GLY A 158 -8.83 13.04 15.57
C GLY A 158 -8.40 12.13 16.72
N ALA A 159 -7.12 11.76 16.81
CA ALA A 159 -6.62 10.84 17.85
C ALA A 159 -6.79 11.38 19.28
N ALA A 160 -6.83 12.69 19.47
CA ALA A 160 -7.02 13.33 20.78
C ALA A 160 -8.32 12.91 21.50
N ARG A 161 -9.33 12.41 20.76
CA ARG A 161 -10.59 11.91 21.35
C ARG A 161 -10.43 10.67 22.24
N PHE A 162 -9.31 9.95 22.12
CA PHE A 162 -9.02 8.77 22.93
C PHE A 162 -8.37 9.09 24.28
N GLY A 163 -8.15 10.37 24.61
CA GLY A 163 -7.71 10.82 25.93
C GLY A 163 -6.27 11.35 25.97
N CYS A 164 -5.85 11.72 27.19
CA CYS A 164 -4.52 12.28 27.45
C CYS A 164 -3.41 11.27 27.18
N GLY A 165 -2.29 11.74 26.62
CA GLY A 165 -1.09 10.95 26.38
C GLY A 165 -0.97 10.35 24.97
N ILE A 166 -2.03 10.44 24.14
CA ILE A 166 -1.97 10.04 22.74
C ILE A 166 -1.39 11.17 21.88
N CYS A 167 -1.76 12.42 22.18
CA CYS A 167 -1.22 13.61 21.55
C CYS A 167 -0.22 14.30 22.48
N VAL A 168 0.92 14.71 21.94
CA VAL A 168 1.83 15.59 22.65
C VAL A 168 1.20 16.99 22.64
N GLU A 169 0.87 17.53 23.83
CA GLU A 169 0.46 18.93 23.90
C GLU A 169 1.58 19.81 23.38
N PRO A 170 1.30 20.78 22.49
CA PRO A 170 2.31 21.75 22.09
C PRO A 170 2.84 22.40 23.36
N ARG A 171 4.10 22.32 23.62
CA ARG A 171 4.74 23.11 24.68
C ARG A 171 4.55 24.57 24.27
N GLY A 172 3.70 25.28 25.01
CA GLY A 172 3.52 26.72 24.88
C GLY A 172 4.81 27.49 25.11
#